data_9ae1c5a12b8718529ab2b7c31bdb7607
#
_entry.id   9ae1c5a12b8718529ab2b7c31bdb7607
#
_cell.length_a   1.000
_cell.length_b   1.000
_cell.length_c   1.000
_cell.angle_alpha   90.00
_cell.angle_beta   90.00
_cell.angle_gamma   90.00
#
_symmetry.space_group_name_H-M   'P 1'
#
loop_
_entity.id
_entity.type
_entity.pdbx_description
1 polymer ?
#
loop_
_entity_poly.entity_id
_entity_poly.type
_entity_poly.pdbx_seq_one_letter_code
_entity_poly.pdbx_strand_id
1 'polypeptide(L)'
;MEQNEKLRALETLQKKLYAYNCASNSLYLDAVTVAPKNTAEGRGVALSILAGELQKLMTAPETLALVEELYARRETLDTLHRREVEELRRSCRQLTRIPAEEYMAYSELTNRASDVWHKAKEENDFASFCPILQELVEYNRKFAGYYDAEKAPYDALLNEYERGVDTQQLDVFFDTLRKGLVPLIRAIGEKPQIDDSFLHLEYPVEQQKAFADYLMEVMGLDRGHCGLGETEHPFTLEFNNKDVRITTNYDLHNVASSMYSVLHEGGHALYELGIRDDLQYTCLTGGVSMGVHESQSRFYENLIGRSRAFIGAIYPKVQEFFPAQLGNVTAEQFYRAVNKVEPSLIRTESDELTYCLHVMVRYKIEKQLIAGTLTAKEVPAAWAELYKEYLGVEVPNDREGCLQDSHWSGGSFGYFPSYALGNAYGAQMLHNMEQEFDVYGGVAHGDLSAVTGWLREKVHQYGHLLEPAEVVRNACGTFDAHYYLDYLTKKYTELYNL
;
A
#
# COMPACT_ATOMS: atom_id res chain seq x y z
N MET A 1 -2.89 -37.42 -22.07
CA MET A 1 -1.43 -37.21 -22.23
C MET A 1 -1.14 -35.77 -22.59
N GLU A 2 -1.70 -35.21 -23.64
CA GLU A 2 -1.45 -33.82 -24.11
C GLU A 2 -1.76 -32.73 -23.07
N GLN A 3 -2.85 -32.82 -22.33
CA GLN A 3 -3.20 -31.84 -21.30
C GLN A 3 -2.19 -31.83 -20.14
N ASN A 4 -1.76 -33.00 -19.66
CA ASN A 4 -0.77 -33.10 -18.59
C ASN A 4 0.60 -32.57 -19.01
N GLU A 5 0.97 -32.71 -20.29
CA GLU A 5 2.23 -32.13 -20.81
C GLU A 5 2.16 -30.61 -20.83
N LYS A 6 1.01 -30.02 -21.20
CA LYS A 6 0.83 -28.57 -21.18
C LYS A 6 0.80 -27.99 -19.76
N LEU A 7 0.18 -28.69 -18.80
CA LEU A 7 0.23 -28.27 -17.39
C LEU A 7 1.65 -28.32 -16.81
N ARG A 8 2.47 -29.33 -17.17
CA ARG A 8 3.90 -29.35 -16.80
C ARG A 8 4.68 -28.22 -17.47
N ALA A 9 4.34 -27.86 -18.71
CA ALA A 9 4.98 -26.72 -19.37
C ALA A 9 4.61 -25.40 -18.67
N LEU A 10 3.34 -25.24 -18.25
CA LEU A 10 2.85 -24.13 -17.46
C LEU A 10 3.60 -24.00 -16.12
N GLU A 11 3.72 -25.09 -15.36
CA GLU A 11 4.47 -25.15 -14.12
C GLU A 11 5.95 -24.75 -14.32
N THR A 12 6.57 -25.25 -15.39
CA THR A 12 7.96 -24.93 -15.74
C THR A 12 8.12 -23.45 -16.07
N LEU A 13 7.17 -22.86 -16.81
CA LEU A 13 7.14 -21.44 -17.12
C LEU A 13 7.07 -20.61 -15.82
N GLN A 14 6.13 -20.92 -14.95
CA GLN A 14 5.91 -20.18 -13.71
C GLN A 14 7.14 -20.23 -12.79
N LYS A 15 7.80 -21.38 -12.65
CA LYS A 15 9.06 -21.51 -11.90
C LYS A 15 10.20 -20.66 -12.49
N LYS A 16 10.26 -20.49 -13.81
CA LYS A 16 11.21 -19.56 -14.44
C LYS A 16 10.90 -18.11 -14.12
N LEU A 17 9.62 -17.73 -14.21
CA LEU A 17 9.17 -16.38 -13.86
C LEU A 17 9.51 -16.07 -12.39
N TYR A 18 9.22 -16.99 -11.48
CA TYR A 18 9.62 -16.88 -10.08
C TYR A 18 11.14 -16.69 -9.91
N ALA A 19 11.96 -17.47 -10.60
CA ALA A 19 13.42 -17.39 -10.49
C ALA A 19 13.97 -16.03 -10.93
N TYR A 20 13.44 -15.45 -12.03
CA TYR A 20 13.81 -14.12 -12.48
C TYR A 20 13.38 -13.02 -11.49
N ASN A 21 12.15 -13.11 -10.98
CA ASN A 21 11.65 -12.17 -9.97
C ASN A 21 12.46 -12.25 -8.67
N CYS A 22 12.75 -13.46 -8.20
CA CYS A 22 13.58 -13.69 -7.01
C CYS A 22 14.99 -13.08 -7.15
N ALA A 23 15.63 -13.25 -8.31
CA ALA A 23 16.93 -12.65 -8.59
C ALA A 23 16.85 -11.12 -8.63
N SER A 24 15.84 -10.55 -9.27
CA SER A 24 15.62 -9.09 -9.35
C SER A 24 15.34 -8.48 -7.98
N ASN A 25 14.47 -9.11 -7.19
CA ASN A 25 14.13 -8.70 -5.83
C ASN A 25 15.36 -8.75 -4.90
N SER A 26 16.22 -9.79 -5.04
CA SER A 26 17.47 -9.89 -4.27
C SER A 26 18.43 -8.76 -4.58
N LEU A 27 18.61 -8.42 -5.86
CA LEU A 27 19.44 -7.29 -6.30
C LEU A 27 18.87 -5.94 -5.87
N TYR A 28 17.55 -5.80 -5.89
CA TYR A 28 16.88 -4.59 -5.40
C TYR A 28 17.06 -4.41 -3.89
N LEU A 29 16.80 -5.46 -3.11
CA LEU A 29 16.97 -5.42 -1.66
C LEU A 29 18.41 -5.09 -1.25
N ASP A 30 19.39 -5.75 -1.89
CA ASP A 30 20.81 -5.43 -1.69
C ASP A 30 21.11 -3.95 -1.98
N ALA A 31 20.57 -3.44 -3.09
CA ALA A 31 20.76 -2.05 -3.51
C ALA A 31 20.34 -1.01 -2.47
N VAL A 32 19.19 -1.25 -1.80
CA VAL A 32 18.58 -0.27 -0.89
C VAL A 32 18.94 -0.50 0.58
N THR A 33 19.62 -1.61 0.92
CA THR A 33 19.99 -1.95 2.30
C THR A 33 21.49 -1.94 2.56
N VAL A 34 22.26 -2.82 1.92
CA VAL A 34 23.67 -3.09 2.29
C VAL A 34 24.69 -2.72 1.22
N ALA A 35 24.26 -2.48 0.00
CA ALA A 35 25.19 -2.18 -1.10
C ALA A 35 25.92 -0.84 -0.91
N PRO A 36 27.21 -0.76 -1.24
CA PRO A 36 27.95 0.50 -1.22
C PRO A 36 27.33 1.53 -2.18
N LYS A 37 27.28 2.81 -1.75
CA LYS A 37 26.56 3.91 -2.47
C LYS A 37 26.94 4.08 -3.95
N ASN A 38 28.19 3.81 -4.33
CA ASN A 38 28.69 4.06 -5.68
C ASN A 38 28.75 2.80 -6.56
N THR A 39 27.85 1.84 -6.37
CA THR A 39 27.86 0.54 -7.09
C THR A 39 26.61 0.31 -7.94
N ALA A 40 25.83 1.35 -8.23
CA ALA A 40 24.54 1.24 -8.91
C ALA A 40 24.64 0.78 -10.38
N GLU A 41 25.72 1.15 -11.10
CA GLU A 41 25.84 0.91 -12.55
C GLU A 41 25.77 -0.59 -12.90
N GLY A 42 26.59 -1.43 -12.24
CA GLY A 42 26.61 -2.88 -12.52
C GLY A 42 25.29 -3.57 -12.17
N ARG A 43 24.62 -3.14 -11.09
CA ARG A 43 23.28 -3.65 -10.74
C ARG A 43 22.23 -3.20 -11.75
N GLY A 44 22.30 -1.95 -12.20
CA GLY A 44 21.40 -1.45 -13.24
C GLY A 44 21.47 -2.27 -14.52
N VAL A 45 22.68 -2.65 -14.97
CA VAL A 45 22.87 -3.56 -16.09
C VAL A 45 22.24 -4.93 -15.83
N ALA A 46 22.48 -5.52 -14.65
CA ALA A 46 21.94 -6.84 -14.30
C ALA A 46 20.41 -6.82 -14.25
N LEU A 47 19.80 -5.84 -13.56
CA LEU A 47 18.34 -5.69 -13.47
C LEU A 47 17.70 -5.46 -14.84
N SER A 48 18.31 -4.66 -15.71
CA SER A 48 17.82 -4.43 -17.07
C SER A 48 17.80 -5.73 -17.90
N ILE A 49 18.86 -6.56 -17.79
CA ILE A 49 18.93 -7.85 -18.48
C ILE A 49 17.85 -8.79 -17.95
N LEU A 50 17.71 -8.92 -16.60
CA LEU A 50 16.70 -9.79 -15.99
C LEU A 50 15.27 -9.37 -16.39
N ALA A 51 14.96 -8.08 -16.37
CA ALA A 51 13.68 -7.55 -16.82
C ALA A 51 13.41 -7.85 -18.30
N GLY A 52 14.44 -7.68 -19.17
CA GLY A 52 14.33 -8.03 -20.58
C GLY A 52 14.09 -9.51 -20.83
N GLU A 53 14.75 -10.39 -20.10
CA GLU A 53 14.53 -11.85 -20.22
C GLU A 53 13.15 -12.26 -19.69
N LEU A 54 12.68 -11.65 -18.59
CA LEU A 54 11.33 -11.85 -18.07
C LEU A 54 10.27 -11.44 -19.11
N GLN A 55 10.41 -10.26 -19.69
CA GLN A 55 9.50 -9.76 -20.72
C GLN A 55 9.49 -10.68 -21.95
N LYS A 56 10.65 -11.09 -22.45
CA LYS A 56 10.76 -12.04 -23.57
C LYS A 56 10.05 -13.35 -23.26
N LEU A 57 10.24 -13.88 -22.05
CA LEU A 57 9.61 -15.12 -21.61
C LEU A 57 8.06 -15.02 -21.62
N MET A 58 7.54 -13.89 -21.11
CA MET A 58 6.09 -13.64 -21.04
C MET A 58 5.45 -13.34 -22.39
N THR A 59 6.20 -12.78 -23.34
CA THR A 59 5.69 -12.38 -24.67
C THR A 59 6.10 -13.34 -25.79
N ALA A 60 6.83 -14.43 -25.48
CA ALA A 60 7.24 -15.43 -26.44
C ALA A 60 6.02 -16.08 -27.12
N PRO A 61 6.06 -16.28 -28.45
CA PRO A 61 4.95 -16.91 -29.17
C PRO A 61 4.51 -18.27 -28.59
N GLU A 62 5.46 -19.07 -28.13
CA GLU A 62 5.19 -20.36 -27.49
C GLU A 62 4.50 -20.21 -26.13
N THR A 63 4.84 -19.19 -25.33
CA THR A 63 4.15 -18.86 -24.06
C THR A 63 2.73 -18.40 -24.32
N LEU A 64 2.55 -17.47 -25.26
CA LEU A 64 1.22 -16.96 -25.62
C LEU A 64 0.32 -18.09 -26.17
N ALA A 65 0.86 -18.96 -27.01
CA ALA A 65 0.13 -20.12 -27.55
C ALA A 65 -0.27 -21.10 -26.43
N LEU A 66 0.65 -21.45 -25.53
CA LEU A 66 0.39 -22.32 -24.38
C LEU A 66 -0.74 -21.79 -23.50
N VAL A 67 -0.67 -20.51 -23.15
CA VAL A 67 -1.64 -19.84 -22.27
C VAL A 67 -3.02 -19.77 -22.95
N GLU A 68 -3.10 -19.38 -24.22
CA GLU A 68 -4.38 -19.29 -24.96
C GLU A 68 -5.00 -20.71 -25.22
N GLU A 69 -4.20 -21.72 -25.46
CA GLU A 69 -4.71 -23.10 -25.62
C GLU A 69 -5.26 -23.66 -24.30
N LEU A 70 -4.59 -23.43 -23.16
CA LEU A 70 -5.08 -23.83 -21.84
C LEU A 70 -6.32 -23.01 -21.47
N TYR A 71 -6.35 -21.72 -21.76
CA TYR A 71 -7.50 -20.87 -21.53
C TYR A 71 -8.73 -21.30 -22.31
N ALA A 72 -8.57 -21.73 -23.57
CA ALA A 72 -9.67 -22.25 -24.37
C ALA A 72 -10.32 -23.50 -23.76
N ARG A 73 -9.57 -24.24 -22.94
CA ARG A 73 -10.02 -25.47 -22.25
C ARG A 73 -10.20 -25.28 -20.73
N ARG A 74 -10.18 -24.05 -20.21
CA ARG A 74 -10.15 -23.74 -18.75
C ARG A 74 -11.29 -24.39 -17.96
N GLU A 75 -12.46 -24.59 -18.58
CA GLU A 75 -13.62 -25.24 -17.93
C GLU A 75 -13.38 -26.73 -17.63
N THR A 76 -12.37 -27.35 -18.25
CA THR A 76 -11.99 -28.75 -18.00
C THR A 76 -10.83 -28.87 -16.99
N LEU A 77 -10.28 -27.75 -16.53
CA LEU A 77 -9.22 -27.69 -15.51
C LEU A 77 -9.84 -27.67 -14.12
N ASP A 78 -9.07 -28.10 -13.13
CA ASP A 78 -9.41 -27.83 -11.73
C ASP A 78 -9.32 -26.33 -11.42
N THR A 79 -9.84 -25.95 -10.27
CA THR A 79 -9.96 -24.53 -9.87
C THR A 79 -8.60 -23.81 -9.85
N LEU A 80 -7.55 -24.47 -9.39
CA LEU A 80 -6.21 -23.87 -9.28
C LEU A 80 -5.62 -23.59 -10.66
N HIS A 81 -5.50 -24.61 -11.51
CA HIS A 81 -4.95 -24.43 -12.85
C HIS A 81 -5.81 -23.52 -13.74
N ARG A 82 -7.13 -23.55 -13.56
CA ARG A 82 -8.02 -22.61 -14.24
C ARG A 82 -7.64 -21.17 -13.89
N ARG A 83 -7.47 -20.89 -12.60
CA ARG A 83 -7.13 -19.54 -12.14
C ARG A 83 -5.73 -19.12 -12.54
N GLU A 84 -4.74 -20.01 -12.48
CA GLU A 84 -3.39 -19.75 -13.00
C GLU A 84 -3.40 -19.31 -14.46
N VAL A 85 -4.16 -20.03 -15.30
CA VAL A 85 -4.25 -19.71 -16.72
C VAL A 85 -4.94 -18.36 -16.95
N GLU A 86 -5.99 -18.05 -16.18
CA GLU A 86 -6.70 -16.76 -16.25
C GLU A 86 -5.76 -15.60 -15.90
N GLU A 87 -5.00 -15.71 -14.80
CA GLU A 87 -4.05 -14.68 -14.35
C GLU A 87 -2.84 -14.53 -15.29
N LEU A 88 -2.24 -15.65 -15.74
CA LEU A 88 -1.14 -15.58 -16.70
C LEU A 88 -1.57 -14.95 -18.03
N ARG A 89 -2.76 -15.33 -18.52
CA ARG A 89 -3.32 -14.72 -19.73
C ARG A 89 -3.49 -13.23 -19.59
N ARG A 90 -3.98 -12.80 -18.44
CA ARG A 90 -4.13 -11.37 -18.12
C ARG A 90 -2.76 -10.67 -18.12
N SER A 91 -1.77 -11.22 -17.42
CA SER A 91 -0.42 -10.67 -17.34
C SER A 91 0.25 -10.59 -18.73
N CYS A 92 0.12 -11.64 -19.56
CA CYS A 92 0.60 -11.62 -20.94
C CYS A 92 -0.08 -10.51 -21.77
N ARG A 93 -1.40 -10.34 -21.62
CA ARG A 93 -2.14 -9.29 -22.32
C ARG A 93 -1.75 -7.89 -21.84
N GLN A 94 -1.50 -7.70 -20.54
CA GLN A 94 -1.01 -6.42 -20.03
C GLN A 94 0.30 -6.00 -20.71
N LEU A 95 1.22 -6.92 -20.93
CA LEU A 95 2.49 -6.65 -21.58
C LEU A 95 2.39 -6.44 -23.10
N THR A 96 1.35 -6.98 -23.75
CA THR A 96 1.25 -6.98 -25.23
C THR A 96 0.22 -6.00 -25.78
N ARG A 97 -0.66 -5.43 -24.96
CA ARG A 97 -1.73 -4.53 -25.39
C ARG A 97 -1.29 -3.12 -25.76
N ILE A 98 -0.16 -2.67 -25.18
CA ILE A 98 0.46 -1.39 -25.56
C ILE A 98 1.46 -1.65 -26.67
N PRO A 99 1.43 -0.88 -27.79
CA PRO A 99 2.47 -0.97 -28.83
C PRO A 99 3.87 -0.73 -28.25
N ALA A 100 4.83 -1.58 -28.62
CA ALA A 100 6.16 -1.58 -28.04
C ALA A 100 6.87 -0.20 -28.16
N GLU A 101 6.71 0.48 -29.30
CA GLU A 101 7.29 1.83 -29.50
C GLU A 101 6.70 2.86 -28.54
N GLU A 102 5.39 2.78 -28.27
CA GLU A 102 4.72 3.69 -27.34
C GLU A 102 5.11 3.40 -25.89
N TYR A 103 5.25 2.11 -25.54
CA TYR A 103 5.71 1.71 -24.21
C TYR A 103 7.14 2.18 -23.97
N MET A 104 8.05 2.07 -24.96
CA MET A 104 9.40 2.58 -24.85
C MET A 104 9.44 4.10 -24.68
N ALA A 105 8.68 4.83 -25.49
CA ALA A 105 8.59 6.29 -25.37
C ALA A 105 8.04 6.73 -24.00
N TYR A 106 7.06 6.02 -23.48
CA TYR A 106 6.50 6.27 -22.16
C TYR A 106 7.51 5.95 -21.03
N SER A 107 8.27 4.87 -21.16
CA SER A 107 9.34 4.53 -20.21
C SER A 107 10.45 5.60 -20.17
N GLU A 108 10.84 6.13 -21.33
CA GLU A 108 11.78 7.27 -21.39
C GLU A 108 11.17 8.53 -20.75
N LEU A 109 9.87 8.77 -20.99
CA LEU A 109 9.16 9.90 -20.40
C LEU A 109 9.11 9.81 -18.86
N THR A 110 8.77 8.66 -18.29
CA THR A 110 8.69 8.48 -16.82
C THR A 110 10.07 8.62 -16.16
N ASN A 111 11.13 8.10 -16.78
CA ASN A 111 12.49 8.30 -16.28
C ASN A 111 12.86 9.79 -16.25
N ARG A 112 12.65 10.51 -17.36
CA ARG A 112 12.88 11.96 -17.43
C ARG A 112 11.98 12.73 -16.46
N ALA A 113 10.73 12.32 -16.30
CA ALA A 113 9.77 12.95 -15.40
C ALA A 113 10.18 12.82 -13.94
N SER A 114 10.76 11.68 -13.53
CA SER A 114 11.27 11.47 -12.19
C SER A 114 12.39 12.46 -11.86
N ASP A 115 13.37 12.62 -12.76
CA ASP A 115 14.48 13.56 -12.56
C ASP A 115 13.99 15.02 -12.48
N VAL A 116 13.07 15.40 -13.40
CA VAL A 116 12.50 16.76 -13.42
C VAL A 116 11.68 17.01 -12.16
N TRP A 117 10.89 16.02 -11.70
CA TRP A 117 10.08 16.13 -10.47
C TRP A 117 10.96 16.33 -9.24
N HIS A 118 12.04 15.54 -9.08
CA HIS A 118 12.98 15.71 -7.97
C HIS A 118 13.51 17.13 -7.89
N LYS A 119 14.01 17.66 -9.02
CA LYS A 119 14.51 19.01 -9.10
C LYS A 119 13.42 20.06 -8.84
N ALA A 120 12.23 19.90 -9.44
CA ALA A 120 11.10 20.79 -9.26
C ALA A 120 10.67 20.87 -7.78
N LYS A 121 10.68 19.71 -7.08
CA LYS A 121 10.37 19.63 -5.65
C LYS A 121 11.43 20.34 -4.81
N GLU A 122 12.73 20.11 -5.08
CA GLU A 122 13.84 20.77 -4.37
C GLU A 122 13.83 22.29 -4.55
N GLU A 123 13.62 22.76 -5.77
CA GLU A 123 13.63 24.19 -6.14
C GLU A 123 12.26 24.86 -5.91
N ASN A 124 11.21 24.11 -5.56
CA ASN A 124 9.82 24.59 -5.48
C ASN A 124 9.34 25.22 -6.80
N ASP A 125 9.63 24.57 -7.92
CA ASP A 125 9.33 25.02 -9.28
C ASP A 125 8.39 24.07 -10.02
N PHE A 126 7.10 24.13 -9.73
CA PHE A 126 6.08 23.35 -10.45
C PHE A 126 6.03 23.67 -11.95
N ALA A 127 6.40 24.90 -12.35
CA ALA A 127 6.34 25.30 -13.75
C ALA A 127 7.27 24.46 -14.65
N SER A 128 8.40 24.00 -14.13
CA SER A 128 9.32 23.08 -14.84
C SER A 128 8.74 21.67 -14.98
N PHE A 129 7.95 21.17 -14.01
CA PHE A 129 7.33 19.85 -14.04
C PHE A 129 6.00 19.83 -14.83
N CYS A 130 5.28 20.95 -14.88
CA CYS A 130 3.95 21.05 -15.46
C CYS A 130 3.83 20.50 -16.91
N PRO A 131 4.75 20.81 -17.86
CA PRO A 131 4.66 20.27 -19.21
C PRO A 131 4.77 18.74 -19.25
N ILE A 132 5.67 18.18 -18.45
CA ILE A 132 5.91 16.75 -18.40
C ILE A 132 4.73 16.03 -17.73
N LEU A 133 4.14 16.61 -16.70
CA LEU A 133 2.91 16.12 -16.08
C LEU A 133 1.77 16.04 -17.09
N GLN A 134 1.61 17.07 -17.94
CA GLN A 134 0.59 17.08 -18.99
C GLN A 134 0.82 15.95 -19.99
N GLU A 135 2.07 15.71 -20.42
CA GLU A 135 2.44 14.62 -21.32
C GLU A 135 2.13 13.25 -20.68
N LEU A 136 2.47 13.05 -19.41
CA LEU A 136 2.12 11.83 -18.66
C LEU A 136 0.62 11.58 -18.60
N VAL A 137 -0.18 12.61 -18.34
CA VAL A 137 -1.66 12.54 -18.34
C VAL A 137 -2.17 12.08 -19.71
N GLU A 138 -1.65 12.64 -20.82
CA GLU A 138 -2.04 12.28 -22.18
C GLU A 138 -1.72 10.82 -22.52
N TYR A 139 -0.53 10.33 -22.13
CA TYR A 139 -0.17 8.92 -22.26
C TYR A 139 -1.11 8.01 -21.45
N ASN A 140 -1.38 8.33 -20.19
CA ASN A 140 -2.27 7.53 -19.35
C ASN A 140 -3.71 7.51 -19.89
N ARG A 141 -4.22 8.61 -20.41
CA ARG A 141 -5.52 8.66 -21.12
C ARG A 141 -5.53 7.74 -22.34
N LYS A 142 -4.44 7.72 -23.11
CA LYS A 142 -4.30 6.83 -24.26
C LYS A 142 -4.20 5.37 -23.84
N PHE A 143 -3.39 5.07 -22.82
CA PHE A 143 -3.19 3.71 -22.33
C PHE A 143 -4.46 3.12 -21.70
N ALA A 144 -5.29 3.94 -21.04
CA ALA A 144 -6.58 3.52 -20.56
C ALA A 144 -7.42 2.86 -21.66
N GLY A 145 -7.35 3.38 -22.91
CA GLY A 145 -8.02 2.77 -24.07
C GLY A 145 -7.42 1.42 -24.50
N TYR A 146 -6.13 1.20 -24.26
CA TYR A 146 -5.51 -0.11 -24.47
C TYR A 146 -5.86 -1.09 -23.35
N TYR A 147 -6.03 -0.58 -22.13
CA TYR A 147 -6.38 -1.38 -20.96
C TYR A 147 -7.82 -1.91 -21.04
N ASP A 148 -8.76 -1.01 -21.24
CA ASP A 148 -10.16 -1.38 -21.43
C ASP A 148 -10.91 -0.24 -22.15
N ALA A 149 -11.14 -0.43 -23.44
CA ALA A 149 -11.81 0.57 -24.29
C ALA A 149 -13.31 0.74 -23.97
N GLU A 150 -13.91 -0.19 -23.20
CA GLU A 150 -15.33 -0.15 -22.85
C GLU A 150 -15.56 0.65 -21.55
N LYS A 151 -14.52 0.85 -20.73
CA LYS A 151 -14.58 1.60 -19.48
C LYS A 151 -14.29 3.09 -19.69
N ALA A 152 -14.76 3.90 -18.74
CA ALA A 152 -14.27 5.27 -18.61
C ALA A 152 -12.74 5.25 -18.39
N PRO A 153 -11.96 6.17 -18.96
CA PRO A 153 -10.50 6.11 -18.92
C PRO A 153 -9.92 5.98 -17.50
N TYR A 154 -10.47 6.69 -16.53
CA TYR A 154 -9.96 6.60 -15.16
C TYR A 154 -10.33 5.27 -14.49
N ASP A 155 -11.50 4.69 -14.80
CA ASP A 155 -11.90 3.36 -14.31
C ASP A 155 -10.99 2.25 -14.86
N ALA A 156 -10.53 2.39 -16.12
CA ALA A 156 -9.54 1.48 -16.69
C ALA A 156 -8.19 1.53 -15.93
N LEU A 157 -7.74 2.74 -15.53
CA LEU A 157 -6.52 2.91 -14.74
C LEU A 157 -6.67 2.37 -13.30
N LEU A 158 -7.80 2.62 -12.65
CA LEU A 158 -8.11 2.07 -11.31
C LEU A 158 -8.01 0.54 -11.27
N ASN A 159 -8.49 -0.13 -12.33
CA ASN A 159 -8.46 -1.60 -12.41
C ASN A 159 -7.06 -2.21 -12.50
N GLU A 160 -6.03 -1.43 -12.79
CA GLU A 160 -4.64 -1.90 -12.74
C GLU A 160 -4.15 -2.10 -11.30
N TYR A 161 -4.77 -1.41 -10.33
CA TYR A 161 -4.38 -1.44 -8.91
C TYR A 161 -5.42 -2.14 -8.02
N GLU A 162 -6.72 -1.87 -8.27
CA GLU A 162 -7.82 -2.46 -7.50
C GLU A 162 -8.93 -2.93 -8.46
N ARG A 163 -8.89 -4.21 -8.80
CA ARG A 163 -9.82 -4.81 -9.78
C ARG A 163 -11.26 -4.76 -9.30
N GLY A 164 -12.13 -4.30 -10.19
CA GLY A 164 -13.57 -4.26 -9.95
C GLY A 164 -14.05 -3.02 -9.23
N VAL A 165 -13.15 -2.09 -8.91
CA VAL A 165 -13.50 -0.76 -8.37
C VAL A 165 -13.64 0.24 -9.52
N ASP A 166 -14.63 1.11 -9.44
CA ASP A 166 -14.91 2.18 -10.37
C ASP A 166 -15.10 3.55 -9.69
N THR A 167 -15.17 4.60 -10.48
CA THR A 167 -15.35 5.97 -10.00
C THR A 167 -16.71 6.19 -9.33
N GLN A 168 -17.74 5.43 -9.69
CA GLN A 168 -19.06 5.55 -9.07
C GLN A 168 -19.00 5.07 -7.60
N GLN A 169 -18.33 3.96 -7.35
CA GLN A 169 -18.12 3.42 -6.02
C GLN A 169 -17.22 4.35 -5.17
N LEU A 170 -16.13 4.85 -5.77
CA LEU A 170 -15.19 5.75 -5.09
C LEU A 170 -15.81 7.12 -4.78
N ASP A 171 -16.65 7.64 -5.66
CA ASP A 171 -17.37 8.90 -5.37
C ASP A 171 -18.27 8.77 -4.15
N VAL A 172 -19.03 7.66 -4.05
CA VAL A 172 -19.87 7.37 -2.87
C VAL A 172 -19.02 7.19 -1.62
N PHE A 173 -17.94 6.43 -1.72
CA PHE A 173 -17.02 6.17 -0.63
C PHE A 173 -16.41 7.47 -0.07
N PHE A 174 -15.76 8.25 -0.92
CA PHE A 174 -15.11 9.49 -0.50
C PHE A 174 -16.10 10.56 -0.05
N ASP A 175 -17.28 10.66 -0.67
CA ASP A 175 -18.30 11.62 -0.23
C ASP A 175 -18.87 11.26 1.14
N THR A 176 -19.02 9.97 1.45
CA THR A 176 -19.39 9.47 2.78
C THR A 176 -18.36 9.88 3.82
N LEU A 177 -17.07 9.61 3.57
CA LEU A 177 -16.00 9.98 4.48
C LEU A 177 -15.92 11.51 4.67
N ARG A 178 -15.94 12.27 3.59
CA ARG A 178 -15.87 13.73 3.65
C ARG A 178 -16.98 14.33 4.53
N LYS A 179 -18.22 13.89 4.33
CA LYS A 179 -19.38 14.39 5.11
C LYS A 179 -19.28 14.12 6.60
N GLY A 180 -18.65 12.99 6.98
CA GLY A 180 -18.48 12.65 8.38
C GLY A 180 -17.21 13.23 8.99
N LEU A 181 -16.07 13.10 8.30
CA LEU A 181 -14.76 13.44 8.86
C LEU A 181 -14.48 14.95 8.89
N VAL A 182 -14.86 15.71 7.87
CA VAL A 182 -14.58 17.16 7.85
C VAL A 182 -15.21 17.90 9.04
N PRO A 183 -16.49 17.66 9.41
CA PRO A 183 -17.06 18.26 10.62
C PRO A 183 -16.36 17.80 11.91
N LEU A 184 -16.00 16.52 11.98
CA LEU A 184 -15.31 15.94 13.14
C LEU A 184 -13.92 16.59 13.36
N ILE A 185 -13.14 16.73 12.29
CA ILE A 185 -11.83 17.40 12.34
C ILE A 185 -11.96 18.85 12.80
N ARG A 186 -12.96 19.57 12.32
CA ARG A 186 -13.22 20.94 12.76
C ARG A 186 -13.57 21.02 14.26
N ALA A 187 -14.42 20.10 14.73
CA ALA A 187 -14.78 20.02 16.14
C ALA A 187 -13.57 19.69 17.03
N ILE A 188 -12.67 18.80 16.56
CA ILE A 188 -11.41 18.50 17.23
C ILE A 188 -10.49 19.71 17.29
N GLY A 189 -10.41 20.49 16.23
CA GLY A 189 -9.62 21.71 16.17
C GLY A 189 -10.00 22.78 17.22
N GLU A 190 -11.24 22.73 17.73
CA GLU A 190 -11.73 23.61 18.82
C GLU A 190 -11.35 23.11 20.23
N LYS A 191 -10.81 21.89 20.35
CA LYS A 191 -10.42 21.30 21.63
C LYS A 191 -8.95 21.59 22.00
N PRO A 192 -8.61 21.53 23.29
CA PRO A 192 -7.20 21.58 23.71
C PRO A 192 -6.40 20.49 22.99
N GLN A 193 -5.26 20.88 22.43
CA GLN A 193 -4.40 19.94 21.72
C GLN A 193 -3.73 18.96 22.68
N ILE A 194 -3.52 17.73 22.22
CA ILE A 194 -2.85 16.68 22.98
C ILE A 194 -1.34 16.97 22.98
N ASP A 195 -0.72 16.89 24.15
CA ASP A 195 0.74 16.98 24.27
C ASP A 195 1.39 15.68 23.78
N ASP A 196 2.21 15.80 22.76
CA ASP A 196 3.01 14.75 22.15
C ASP A 196 4.52 15.06 22.20
N SER A 197 4.92 16.11 22.89
CA SER A 197 6.29 16.62 22.94
C SER A 197 7.32 15.56 23.34
N PHE A 198 6.93 14.61 24.19
CA PHE A 198 7.80 13.51 24.60
C PHE A 198 8.11 12.51 23.46
N LEU A 199 7.29 12.42 22.41
CA LEU A 199 7.58 11.58 21.24
C LEU A 199 8.74 12.11 20.39
N HIS A 200 9.09 13.39 20.55
CA HIS A 200 10.11 14.11 19.79
C HIS A 200 11.42 14.32 20.55
N LEU A 201 11.58 13.66 21.70
CA LEU A 201 12.84 13.63 22.43
C LEU A 201 13.88 12.79 21.67
N GLU A 202 15.12 12.78 22.17
CA GLU A 202 16.18 11.95 21.58
C GLU A 202 16.00 10.48 21.98
N TYR A 203 15.69 9.62 21.00
CA TYR A 203 15.51 8.18 21.14
C TYR A 203 16.68 7.43 20.46
N PRO A 204 17.60 6.85 21.22
CA PRO A 204 18.79 6.21 20.66
C PRO A 204 18.43 5.09 19.67
N VAL A 205 19.08 5.09 18.51
CA VAL A 205 18.79 4.16 17.41
C VAL A 205 18.94 2.69 17.83
N GLU A 206 19.94 2.35 18.63
CA GLU A 206 20.14 0.98 19.10
C GLU A 206 18.99 0.49 20.00
N GLN A 207 18.36 1.38 20.77
CA GLN A 207 17.17 1.05 21.56
C GLN A 207 15.94 0.89 20.64
N GLN A 208 15.82 1.72 19.59
CA GLN A 208 14.76 1.57 18.59
C GLN A 208 14.90 0.24 17.84
N LYS A 209 16.11 -0.21 17.49
CA LYS A 209 16.36 -1.52 16.87
C LYS A 209 15.91 -2.68 17.77
N ALA A 210 16.30 -2.64 19.04
CA ALA A 210 15.87 -3.66 20.00
C ALA A 210 14.35 -3.64 20.22
N PHE A 211 13.73 -2.47 20.20
CA PHE A 211 12.28 -2.33 20.28
C PHE A 211 11.57 -2.84 19.02
N ALA A 212 12.14 -2.64 17.82
CA ALA A 212 11.63 -3.19 16.58
C ALA A 212 11.63 -4.73 16.59
N ASP A 213 12.70 -5.36 17.08
CA ASP A 213 12.75 -6.83 17.25
C ASP A 213 11.67 -7.34 18.23
N TYR A 214 11.43 -6.61 19.33
CA TYR A 214 10.33 -6.91 20.25
C TYR A 214 8.94 -6.80 19.59
N LEU A 215 8.72 -5.77 18.76
CA LEU A 215 7.46 -5.62 18.03
C LEU A 215 7.23 -6.77 17.04
N MET A 216 8.26 -7.22 16.34
CA MET A 216 8.16 -8.40 15.48
C MET A 216 7.77 -9.66 16.28
N GLU A 217 8.32 -9.83 17.48
CA GLU A 217 7.94 -10.94 18.37
C GLU A 217 6.47 -10.84 18.79
N VAL A 218 6.00 -9.65 19.20
CA VAL A 218 4.58 -9.40 19.56
C VAL A 218 3.65 -9.69 18.38
N MET A 219 4.04 -9.35 17.16
CA MET A 219 3.27 -9.65 15.94
C MET A 219 3.30 -11.13 15.56
N GLY A 220 4.16 -11.94 16.18
CA GLY A 220 4.34 -13.35 15.82
C GLY A 220 5.15 -13.58 14.52
N LEU A 221 5.94 -12.58 14.11
CA LEU A 221 6.82 -12.68 12.95
C LEU A 221 8.08 -13.47 13.30
N ASP A 222 8.16 -14.70 12.82
CA ASP A 222 9.32 -15.56 13.01
C ASP A 222 10.54 -15.04 12.23
N ARG A 223 11.61 -14.69 12.95
CA ARG A 223 12.88 -14.22 12.37
C ARG A 223 13.56 -15.25 11.46
N GLY A 224 13.14 -16.52 11.51
CA GLY A 224 13.55 -17.55 10.56
C GLY A 224 12.90 -17.40 9.17
N HIS A 225 11.81 -16.65 9.08
CA HIS A 225 11.02 -16.44 7.87
C HIS A 225 10.81 -14.96 7.51
N CYS A 226 11.01 -14.04 8.46
CA CYS A 226 10.86 -12.61 8.24
C CYS A 226 12.14 -11.85 8.60
N GLY A 227 12.81 -11.27 7.60
CA GLY A 227 13.97 -10.40 7.78
C GLY A 227 13.55 -8.96 8.13
N LEU A 228 14.39 -8.25 8.92
CA LEU A 228 14.25 -6.81 9.17
C LEU A 228 15.52 -6.09 8.70
N GLY A 229 15.36 -5.10 7.83
CA GLY A 229 16.41 -4.22 7.34
C GLY A 229 16.15 -2.75 7.66
N GLU A 230 17.09 -1.88 7.29
CA GLU A 230 16.98 -0.42 7.45
C GLU A 230 17.04 0.25 6.08
N THR A 231 16.07 1.15 5.78
CA THR A 231 15.99 1.90 4.52
C THR A 231 15.45 3.30 4.76
N GLU A 232 15.69 4.21 3.83
CA GLU A 232 15.14 5.56 3.89
C GLU A 232 13.61 5.56 3.85
N HIS A 233 13.03 4.72 2.99
CA HIS A 233 11.60 4.51 2.86
C HIS A 233 11.29 3.05 3.16
N PRO A 234 10.61 2.75 4.29
CA PRO A 234 10.19 1.40 4.65
C PRO A 234 9.36 0.72 3.56
N PHE A 235 9.53 -0.58 3.43
CA PHE A 235 8.75 -1.43 2.51
C PHE A 235 8.82 -2.90 2.92
N THR A 236 7.90 -3.68 2.38
CA THR A 236 7.87 -5.15 2.46
C THR A 236 8.18 -5.74 1.09
N LEU A 237 9.00 -6.77 1.07
CA LEU A 237 9.36 -7.54 -0.11
C LEU A 237 9.22 -9.03 0.17
N GLU A 238 8.43 -9.71 -0.63
CA GLU A 238 8.25 -11.16 -0.57
C GLU A 238 9.14 -11.88 -1.61
N PHE A 239 9.68 -13.03 -1.20
CA PHE A 239 10.28 -14.02 -2.08
C PHE A 239 9.37 -15.25 -2.20
N ASN A 240 8.76 -15.65 -1.12
CA ASN A 240 7.71 -16.65 -1.01
C ASN A 240 7.13 -16.62 0.42
N ASN A 241 6.15 -17.46 0.72
CA ASN A 241 5.51 -17.51 2.04
C ASN A 241 6.41 -18.04 3.19
N LYS A 242 7.70 -18.19 2.97
CA LYS A 242 8.71 -18.57 3.98
C LYS A 242 9.94 -17.68 3.97
N ASP A 243 9.94 -16.66 3.12
CA ASP A 243 10.98 -15.65 3.06
C ASP A 243 10.38 -14.30 2.66
N VAL A 244 10.07 -13.49 3.67
CA VAL A 244 9.58 -12.11 3.53
C VAL A 244 10.56 -11.17 4.23
N ARG A 245 10.81 -10.00 3.65
CA ARG A 245 11.74 -9.02 4.18
C ARG A 245 11.01 -7.69 4.36
N ILE A 246 11.01 -7.19 5.59
CA ILE A 246 10.52 -5.85 5.90
C ILE A 246 11.69 -4.92 6.17
N THR A 247 11.48 -3.64 5.94
CA THR A 247 12.44 -2.61 6.30
C THR A 247 11.78 -1.53 7.17
N THR A 248 12.58 -0.81 7.93
CA THR A 248 12.14 0.33 8.73
C THR A 248 13.14 1.47 8.62
N ASN A 249 12.78 2.63 9.16
CA ASN A 249 13.67 3.78 9.31
C ASN A 249 13.72 4.20 10.78
N TYR A 250 14.89 4.57 11.27
CA TYR A 250 15.07 5.01 12.65
C TYR A 250 15.35 6.50 12.71
N ASP A 251 14.35 7.28 13.13
CA ASP A 251 14.50 8.70 13.38
C ASP A 251 14.84 8.94 14.85
N LEU A 252 15.93 9.66 15.11
CA LEU A 252 16.40 9.97 16.46
C LEU A 252 15.36 10.76 17.28
N HIS A 253 14.52 11.55 16.62
CA HIS A 253 13.55 12.43 17.26
C HIS A 253 12.08 12.04 16.97
N ASN A 254 11.83 10.82 16.48
CA ASN A 254 10.48 10.32 16.21
C ASN A 254 10.40 8.81 16.38
N VAL A 255 10.32 8.35 17.62
CA VAL A 255 10.19 6.91 17.93
C VAL A 255 8.91 6.29 17.34
N ALA A 256 7.85 7.07 17.21
CA ALA A 256 6.58 6.59 16.64
C ALA A 256 6.74 6.20 15.15
N SER A 257 7.63 6.87 14.40
CA SER A 257 7.90 6.54 13.00
C SER A 257 8.38 5.10 12.84
N SER A 258 9.45 4.70 13.54
CA SER A 258 9.97 3.33 13.46
C SER A 258 8.99 2.29 14.03
N MET A 259 8.31 2.61 15.14
CA MET A 259 7.31 1.75 15.75
C MET A 259 6.17 1.39 14.77
N TYR A 260 5.54 2.42 14.19
CA TYR A 260 4.40 2.21 13.29
C TYR A 260 4.81 1.69 11.92
N SER A 261 6.02 2.00 11.45
CA SER A 261 6.60 1.38 10.26
C SER A 261 6.76 -0.14 10.43
N VAL A 262 7.27 -0.62 11.56
CA VAL A 262 7.40 -2.07 11.82
C VAL A 262 6.02 -2.73 11.89
N LEU A 263 5.03 -2.11 12.51
CA LEU A 263 3.66 -2.65 12.56
C LEU A 263 3.00 -2.68 11.17
N HIS A 264 3.21 -1.64 10.37
CA HIS A 264 2.72 -1.52 9.01
C HIS A 264 3.32 -2.60 8.10
N GLU A 265 4.64 -2.61 7.99
CA GLU A 265 5.35 -3.57 7.14
C GLU A 265 5.18 -5.02 7.65
N GLY A 266 5.08 -5.18 8.97
CA GLY A 266 4.75 -6.46 9.59
C GLY A 266 3.37 -6.97 9.21
N GLY A 267 2.37 -6.07 9.04
CA GLY A 267 1.04 -6.42 8.54
C GLY A 267 1.07 -6.95 7.10
N HIS A 268 1.83 -6.29 6.23
CA HIS A 268 2.11 -6.78 4.88
C HIS A 268 2.81 -8.14 4.91
N ALA A 269 3.81 -8.30 5.78
CA ALA A 269 4.55 -9.56 5.90
C ALA A 269 3.67 -10.72 6.38
N LEU A 270 2.78 -10.50 7.33
CA LEU A 270 1.83 -11.51 7.80
C LEU A 270 0.88 -11.97 6.69
N TYR A 271 0.50 -11.07 5.78
CA TYR A 271 -0.28 -11.43 4.61
C TYR A 271 0.50 -12.42 3.73
N GLU A 272 1.70 -12.06 3.31
CA GLU A 272 2.53 -12.87 2.42
C GLU A 272 2.90 -14.23 3.05
N LEU A 273 3.28 -14.25 4.33
CA LEU A 273 3.56 -15.47 5.10
C LEU A 273 2.30 -16.34 5.31
N GLY A 274 1.10 -15.76 5.19
CA GLY A 274 -0.18 -16.44 5.34
C GLY A 274 -0.69 -17.16 4.09
N ILE A 275 -0.09 -16.91 2.93
CA ILE A 275 -0.50 -17.51 1.64
C ILE A 275 -0.23 -19.03 1.64
N ARG A 276 -1.16 -19.81 1.09
CA ARG A 276 -1.06 -21.29 1.04
C ARG A 276 0.17 -21.77 0.28
N ASP A 277 0.72 -22.90 0.72
CA ASP A 277 1.90 -23.54 0.11
C ASP A 277 1.66 -23.98 -1.35
N ASP A 278 0.43 -24.37 -1.71
CA ASP A 278 0.10 -24.84 -3.06
C ASP A 278 -0.03 -23.72 -4.10
N LEU A 279 -0.03 -22.44 -3.66
CA LEU A 279 0.03 -21.27 -4.54
C LEU A 279 1.47 -20.82 -4.82
N GLN A 280 2.46 -21.34 -4.07
CA GLN A 280 3.85 -20.90 -4.19
C GLN A 280 4.45 -21.26 -5.55
N TYR A 281 5.31 -20.39 -6.05
CA TYR A 281 5.97 -20.52 -7.37
C TYR A 281 5.00 -20.46 -8.56
N THR A 282 3.77 -20.00 -8.34
CA THR A 282 2.76 -19.75 -9.38
C THR A 282 2.45 -18.26 -9.48
N CYS A 283 1.71 -17.86 -10.50
CA CYS A 283 1.20 -16.50 -10.64
C CYS A 283 0.09 -16.14 -9.63
N LEU A 284 -0.32 -17.10 -8.79
CA LEU A 284 -1.33 -16.89 -7.75
C LEU A 284 -0.74 -16.55 -6.39
N THR A 285 0.59 -16.55 -6.24
CA THR A 285 1.27 -16.05 -5.03
C THR A 285 1.17 -14.52 -4.94
N GLY A 286 1.34 -13.98 -3.73
CA GLY A 286 1.24 -12.55 -3.48
C GLY A 286 -0.17 -12.08 -3.10
N GLY A 287 -0.24 -10.89 -2.50
CA GLY A 287 -1.52 -10.29 -2.11
C GLY A 287 -2.35 -9.86 -3.31
N VAL A 288 -3.67 -10.10 -3.26
CA VAL A 288 -4.59 -10.08 -4.41
C VAL A 288 -4.76 -8.70 -5.07
N SER A 289 -4.59 -7.61 -4.32
CA SER A 289 -4.67 -6.22 -4.81
C SER A 289 -3.96 -5.27 -3.87
N MET A 290 -3.69 -4.04 -4.34
CA MET A 290 -3.06 -3.01 -3.52
C MET A 290 -3.94 -2.60 -2.32
N GLY A 291 -5.26 -2.49 -2.50
CA GLY A 291 -6.19 -2.13 -1.42
C GLY A 291 -6.33 -3.24 -0.38
N VAL A 292 -6.42 -4.50 -0.78
CA VAL A 292 -6.46 -5.63 0.17
C VAL A 292 -5.11 -5.77 0.89
N HIS A 293 -3.99 -5.54 0.21
CA HIS A 293 -2.65 -5.59 0.80
C HIS A 293 -2.47 -4.47 1.84
N GLU A 294 -2.84 -3.24 1.49
CA GLU A 294 -2.83 -2.09 2.41
C GLU A 294 -3.81 -2.27 3.58
N SER A 295 -4.89 -3.05 3.39
CA SER A 295 -5.79 -3.33 4.51
C SER A 295 -5.12 -4.13 5.62
N GLN A 296 -4.14 -4.96 5.30
CA GLN A 296 -3.41 -5.77 6.27
C GLN A 296 -2.38 -4.91 7.04
N SER A 297 -1.64 -4.05 6.36
CA SER A 297 -0.71 -3.11 6.99
C SER A 297 -1.44 -2.14 7.91
N ARG A 298 -2.51 -1.50 7.43
CA ARG A 298 -3.30 -0.56 8.20
C ARG A 298 -4.07 -1.22 9.34
N PHE A 299 -4.43 -2.49 9.19
CA PHE A 299 -5.03 -3.26 10.27
C PHE A 299 -4.10 -3.32 11.49
N TYR A 300 -2.84 -3.75 11.28
CA TYR A 300 -1.89 -3.85 12.38
C TYR A 300 -1.35 -2.49 12.83
N GLU A 301 -1.16 -1.53 11.93
CA GLU A 301 -0.71 -0.19 12.28
C GLU A 301 -1.77 0.59 13.07
N ASN A 302 -2.97 0.73 12.51
CA ASN A 302 -3.99 1.66 13.01
C ASN A 302 -5.00 0.98 13.94
N LEU A 303 -5.63 -0.11 13.47
CA LEU A 303 -6.75 -0.72 14.20
C LEU A 303 -6.27 -1.46 15.45
N ILE A 304 -5.12 -2.12 15.35
CA ILE A 304 -4.48 -2.79 16.49
C ILE A 304 -3.45 -1.87 17.15
N GLY A 305 -2.42 -1.44 16.44
CA GLY A 305 -1.23 -0.78 16.97
C GLY A 305 -1.51 0.56 17.66
N ARG A 306 -2.50 1.30 17.18
CA ARG A 306 -2.96 2.56 17.79
C ARG A 306 -4.13 2.37 18.76
N SER A 307 -4.54 1.13 19.06
CA SER A 307 -5.61 0.87 20.03
C SER A 307 -5.12 1.05 21.47
N ARG A 308 -6.04 1.45 22.36
CA ARG A 308 -5.77 1.55 23.81
C ARG A 308 -5.34 0.19 24.39
N ALA A 309 -5.91 -0.90 23.89
CA ALA A 309 -5.61 -2.25 24.32
C ALA A 309 -4.16 -2.63 24.01
N PHE A 310 -3.73 -2.43 22.76
CA PHE A 310 -2.36 -2.74 22.33
C PHE A 310 -1.33 -1.87 23.04
N ILE A 311 -1.55 -0.56 23.08
CA ILE A 311 -0.66 0.36 23.79
C ILE A 311 -0.53 -0.04 25.26
N GLY A 312 -1.67 -0.34 25.95
CA GLY A 312 -1.65 -0.80 27.33
C GLY A 312 -0.83 -2.07 27.55
N ALA A 313 -0.92 -3.03 26.61
CA ALA A 313 -0.20 -4.30 26.68
C ALA A 313 1.32 -4.14 26.52
N ILE A 314 1.77 -3.33 25.55
CA ILE A 314 3.20 -3.19 25.25
C ILE A 314 3.90 -2.12 26.08
N TYR A 315 3.17 -1.17 26.66
CA TYR A 315 3.72 0.04 27.27
C TYR A 315 4.77 -0.21 28.37
N PRO A 316 4.62 -1.20 29.26
CA PRO A 316 5.68 -1.53 30.22
C PRO A 316 7.03 -1.80 29.55
N LYS A 317 7.02 -2.49 28.39
CA LYS A 317 8.23 -2.76 27.60
C LYS A 317 8.74 -1.50 26.89
N VAL A 318 7.85 -0.67 26.37
CA VAL A 318 8.23 0.63 25.78
C VAL A 318 8.99 1.48 26.80
N GLN A 319 8.53 1.53 28.05
CA GLN A 319 9.24 2.25 29.14
C GLN A 319 10.59 1.61 29.50
N GLU A 320 10.69 0.26 29.44
CA GLU A 320 11.98 -0.42 29.65
C GLU A 320 13.01 -0.06 28.56
N PHE A 321 12.60 0.06 27.30
CA PHE A 321 13.47 0.47 26.20
C PHE A 321 13.83 1.96 26.27
N PHE A 322 12.91 2.83 26.71
CA PHE A 322 13.07 4.28 26.68
C PHE A 322 12.79 4.94 28.06
N PRO A 323 13.51 4.53 29.12
CA PRO A 323 13.21 5.00 30.48
C PRO A 323 13.47 6.47 30.68
N ALA A 324 14.44 7.06 29.96
CA ALA A 324 14.77 8.47 30.08
C ALA A 324 13.67 9.37 29.49
N GLN A 325 13.04 8.94 28.39
CA GLN A 325 12.04 9.71 27.68
C GLN A 325 10.64 9.46 28.23
N LEU A 326 10.31 8.22 28.58
CA LEU A 326 8.96 7.78 28.89
C LEU A 326 8.74 7.39 30.37
N GLY A 327 9.76 7.47 31.23
CA GLY A 327 9.67 7.05 32.63
C GLY A 327 8.57 7.77 33.44
N ASN A 328 8.24 9.01 33.08
CA ASN A 328 7.19 9.81 33.71
C ASN A 328 5.91 9.93 32.84
N VAL A 329 5.84 9.25 31.71
CA VAL A 329 4.70 9.25 30.80
C VAL A 329 3.83 8.02 31.10
N THR A 330 2.53 8.19 31.21
CA THR A 330 1.61 7.08 31.38
C THR A 330 1.21 6.44 30.04
N ALA A 331 0.76 5.18 30.08
CA ALA A 331 0.22 4.50 28.88
C ALA A 331 -0.92 5.31 28.22
N GLU A 332 -1.76 5.96 29.04
CA GLU A 332 -2.84 6.80 28.53
C GLU A 332 -2.33 8.08 27.84
N GLN A 333 -1.31 8.73 28.37
CA GLN A 333 -0.68 9.88 27.70
C GLN A 333 -0.05 9.45 26.37
N PHE A 334 0.64 8.31 26.36
CA PHE A 334 1.24 7.75 25.15
C PHE A 334 0.17 7.41 24.11
N TYR A 335 -0.91 6.71 24.51
CA TYR A 335 -2.05 6.40 23.65
C TYR A 335 -2.64 7.67 23.02
N ARG A 336 -2.85 8.71 23.83
CA ARG A 336 -3.40 9.98 23.34
C ARG A 336 -2.45 10.65 22.36
N ALA A 337 -1.15 10.68 22.65
CA ALA A 337 -0.13 11.34 21.82
C ALA A 337 0.00 10.68 20.43
N VAL A 338 0.06 9.34 20.34
CA VAL A 338 0.17 8.62 19.06
C VAL A 338 -1.12 8.65 18.23
N ASN A 339 -2.23 9.10 18.81
CA ASN A 339 -3.52 9.31 18.14
C ASN A 339 -3.90 10.80 18.04
N LYS A 340 -2.96 11.73 18.28
CA LYS A 340 -3.20 13.17 18.09
C LYS A 340 -3.65 13.44 16.67
N VAL A 341 -4.66 14.30 16.53
CA VAL A 341 -5.15 14.78 15.23
C VAL A 341 -4.61 16.18 15.00
N GLU A 342 -3.87 16.32 13.91
CA GLU A 342 -3.30 17.60 13.49
C GLU A 342 -3.30 17.68 11.97
N PRO A 343 -4.29 18.40 11.35
CA PRO A 343 -4.31 18.58 9.91
C PRO A 343 -2.97 19.13 9.41
N SER A 344 -2.30 18.36 8.58
CA SER A 344 -0.94 18.64 8.10
C SER A 344 -0.92 18.78 6.57
N LEU A 345 0.21 19.20 6.02
CA LEU A 345 0.40 19.35 4.58
C LEU A 345 0.82 18.03 3.92
N ILE A 346 1.62 17.21 4.61
CA ILE A 346 2.29 16.04 4.02
C ILE A 346 1.49 14.77 4.31
N ARG A 347 1.03 14.08 3.25
CA ARG A 347 0.20 12.88 3.34
C ARG A 347 0.86 11.75 4.15
N THR A 348 2.14 11.51 3.93
CA THR A 348 2.87 10.41 4.61
C THR A 348 3.10 10.65 6.09
N GLU A 349 2.95 11.90 6.56
CA GLU A 349 3.08 12.32 7.96
C GLU A 349 1.72 12.57 8.62
N SER A 350 0.62 12.40 7.86
CA SER A 350 -0.73 12.70 8.36
C SER A 350 -1.20 11.64 9.36
N ASP A 351 -2.04 12.08 10.30
CA ASP A 351 -2.68 11.21 11.28
C ASP A 351 -3.77 10.31 10.64
N GLU A 352 -4.21 9.28 11.39
CA GLU A 352 -5.18 8.31 10.91
C GLU A 352 -6.52 8.94 10.45
N LEU A 353 -6.98 9.99 11.15
CA LEU A 353 -8.26 10.62 10.86
C LEU A 353 -8.23 11.44 9.57
N THR A 354 -7.11 12.14 9.31
CA THR A 354 -6.97 13.04 8.15
C THR A 354 -6.45 12.33 6.90
N TYR A 355 -5.83 11.16 7.03
CA TYR A 355 -5.14 10.44 5.94
C TYR A 355 -6.01 10.24 4.69
N CYS A 356 -7.24 9.75 4.83
CA CYS A 356 -8.12 9.51 3.68
C CYS A 356 -8.56 10.79 2.95
N LEU A 357 -8.55 11.94 3.63
CA LEU A 357 -8.83 13.23 2.98
C LEU A 357 -7.67 13.66 2.08
N HIS A 358 -6.42 13.40 2.48
CA HIS A 358 -5.27 13.57 1.60
C HIS A 358 -5.38 12.71 0.33
N VAL A 359 -5.77 11.45 0.47
CA VAL A 359 -6.00 10.54 -0.66
C VAL A 359 -7.12 11.07 -1.57
N MET A 360 -8.20 11.55 -0.98
CA MET A 360 -9.36 12.10 -1.72
C MET A 360 -8.98 13.31 -2.58
N VAL A 361 -8.08 14.18 -2.12
CA VAL A 361 -7.57 15.30 -2.93
C VAL A 361 -6.94 14.77 -4.21
N ARG A 362 -6.05 13.77 -4.11
CA ARG A 362 -5.38 13.15 -5.25
C ARG A 362 -6.36 12.48 -6.20
N TYR A 363 -7.28 11.70 -5.66
CA TYR A 363 -8.35 11.06 -6.44
C TYR A 363 -9.15 12.07 -7.26
N LYS A 364 -9.58 13.18 -6.65
CA LYS A 364 -10.35 14.21 -7.34
C LYS A 364 -9.57 14.89 -8.45
N ILE A 365 -8.30 15.18 -8.23
CA ILE A 365 -7.42 15.80 -9.22
C ILE A 365 -7.14 14.81 -10.37
N GLU A 366 -6.76 13.55 -10.07
CA GLU A 366 -6.50 12.54 -11.11
C GLU A 366 -7.72 12.29 -12.00
N LYS A 367 -8.89 12.13 -11.38
CA LYS A 367 -10.15 11.95 -12.10
C LYS A 367 -10.42 13.08 -13.09
N GLN A 368 -10.17 14.34 -12.69
CA GLN A 368 -10.36 15.52 -13.56
C GLN A 368 -9.27 15.61 -14.64
N LEU A 369 -8.01 15.33 -14.31
CA LEU A 369 -6.91 15.28 -15.27
C LEU A 369 -7.19 14.26 -16.37
N ILE A 370 -7.54 13.03 -16.00
CA ILE A 370 -7.82 11.95 -16.95
C ILE A 370 -9.10 12.22 -17.74
N ALA A 371 -10.13 12.83 -17.15
CA ALA A 371 -11.32 13.27 -17.87
C ALA A 371 -11.06 14.47 -18.81
N GLY A 372 -9.95 15.21 -18.62
CA GLY A 372 -9.61 16.41 -19.40
C GLY A 372 -10.39 17.65 -18.98
N THR A 373 -11.01 17.64 -17.80
CA THR A 373 -11.70 18.80 -17.21
C THR A 373 -10.79 19.66 -16.35
N LEU A 374 -9.57 19.20 -16.08
CA LEU A 374 -8.48 19.93 -15.44
C LEU A 374 -7.21 19.73 -16.28
N THR A 375 -6.42 20.79 -16.45
CA THR A 375 -5.10 20.73 -17.07
C THR A 375 -4.00 20.67 -16.01
N ALA A 376 -2.80 20.18 -16.37
CA ALA A 376 -1.67 20.17 -15.44
C ALA A 376 -1.36 21.56 -14.85
N LYS A 377 -1.54 22.62 -15.62
CA LYS A 377 -1.30 24.01 -15.17
C LYS A 377 -2.21 24.43 -14.01
N GLU A 378 -3.40 23.88 -13.93
CA GLU A 378 -4.40 24.22 -12.92
C GLU A 378 -4.26 23.41 -11.63
N VAL A 379 -3.41 22.38 -11.63
CA VAL A 379 -3.23 21.45 -10.48
C VAL A 379 -2.88 22.17 -9.18
N PRO A 380 -1.92 23.12 -9.12
CA PRO A 380 -1.59 23.79 -7.86
C PRO A 380 -2.77 24.51 -7.23
N ALA A 381 -3.58 25.20 -8.04
CA ALA A 381 -4.76 25.94 -7.57
C ALA A 381 -5.86 24.99 -7.07
N ALA A 382 -6.17 23.94 -7.85
CA ALA A 382 -7.14 22.91 -7.46
C ALA A 382 -6.70 22.17 -6.18
N TRP A 383 -5.40 21.89 -6.05
CA TRP A 383 -4.84 21.28 -4.84
C TRP A 383 -5.03 22.16 -3.61
N ALA A 384 -4.67 23.44 -3.69
CA ALA A 384 -4.81 24.38 -2.59
C ALA A 384 -6.26 24.55 -2.15
N GLU A 385 -7.20 24.62 -3.11
CA GLU A 385 -8.64 24.73 -2.84
C GLU A 385 -9.17 23.50 -2.08
N LEU A 386 -8.82 22.29 -2.53
CA LEU A 386 -9.24 21.04 -1.90
C LEU A 386 -8.62 20.86 -0.50
N TYR A 387 -7.35 21.23 -0.30
CA TYR A 387 -6.71 21.20 1.02
C TYR A 387 -7.41 22.12 2.01
N LYS A 388 -7.75 23.34 1.58
CA LYS A 388 -8.49 24.27 2.41
C LYS A 388 -9.90 23.77 2.73
N GLU A 389 -10.59 23.19 1.74
CA GLU A 389 -11.94 22.64 1.95
C GLU A 389 -11.96 21.46 2.92
N TYR A 390 -11.06 20.47 2.73
CA TYR A 390 -11.10 19.19 3.43
C TYR A 390 -10.32 19.19 4.74
N LEU A 391 -9.16 19.81 4.77
CA LEU A 391 -8.24 19.79 5.89
C LEU A 391 -8.22 21.13 6.65
N GLY A 392 -8.72 22.21 6.06
CA GLY A 392 -8.68 23.54 6.66
C GLY A 392 -7.28 24.17 6.67
N VAL A 393 -6.32 23.63 5.93
CA VAL A 393 -4.94 24.14 5.86
C VAL A 393 -4.68 24.91 4.56
N GLU A 394 -3.90 25.97 4.67
CA GLU A 394 -3.42 26.74 3.52
C GLU A 394 -2.11 26.11 3.02
N VAL A 395 -2.02 25.89 1.70
CA VAL A 395 -0.80 25.34 1.07
C VAL A 395 0.16 26.47 0.75
N PRO A 396 1.33 26.56 1.42
CA PRO A 396 2.21 27.72 1.29
C PRO A 396 3.03 27.73 -0.01
N ASN A 397 3.26 26.56 -0.61
CA ASN A 397 4.09 26.38 -1.80
C ASN A 397 3.82 25.03 -2.45
N ASP A 398 4.31 24.81 -3.67
CA ASP A 398 4.06 23.58 -4.44
C ASP A 398 4.87 22.38 -3.93
N ARG A 399 6.00 22.58 -3.25
CA ARG A 399 6.81 21.53 -2.64
C ARG A 399 6.02 20.77 -1.56
N GLU A 400 5.33 21.52 -0.69
CA GLU A 400 4.44 20.98 0.35
C GLU A 400 3.04 20.72 -0.18
N GLY A 401 2.76 21.16 -1.40
CA GLY A 401 1.52 20.93 -2.15
C GLY A 401 1.64 19.77 -3.14
N CYS A 402 1.36 20.05 -4.39
CA CYS A 402 1.20 19.06 -5.46
C CYS A 402 2.50 18.34 -5.88
N LEU A 403 3.67 18.79 -5.45
CA LEU A 403 4.96 18.14 -5.69
C LEU A 403 5.39 17.15 -4.59
N GLN A 404 4.57 16.95 -3.55
CA GLN A 404 4.99 16.12 -2.42
C GLN A 404 5.12 14.63 -2.74
N ASP A 405 4.29 14.08 -3.64
CA ASP A 405 4.27 12.66 -4.01
C ASP A 405 4.94 12.39 -5.36
N SER A 406 5.69 11.30 -5.46
CA SER A 406 6.38 10.87 -6.69
C SER A 406 5.49 10.09 -7.67
N HIS A 407 4.28 9.71 -7.28
CA HIS A 407 3.40 8.81 -8.04
C HIS A 407 3.19 9.28 -9.49
N TRP A 408 2.87 10.55 -9.67
CA TRP A 408 2.62 11.08 -11.01
C TRP A 408 3.86 11.09 -11.90
N SER A 409 5.02 11.39 -11.34
CA SER A 409 6.28 11.33 -12.11
C SER A 409 6.63 9.92 -12.57
N GLY A 410 6.25 8.91 -11.78
CA GLY A 410 6.35 7.50 -12.16
C GLY A 410 5.19 6.99 -13.03
N GLY A 411 4.21 7.84 -13.37
CA GLY A 411 3.07 7.46 -14.19
C GLY A 411 1.96 6.69 -13.48
N SER A 412 1.97 6.66 -12.15
CA SER A 412 1.02 5.89 -11.33
C SER A 412 -0.31 6.63 -11.11
N PHE A 413 -1.12 6.76 -12.16
CA PHE A 413 -2.48 7.31 -12.07
C PHE A 413 -3.49 6.20 -11.74
N GLY A 414 -4.40 6.45 -10.79
CA GLY A 414 -5.37 5.47 -10.29
C GLY A 414 -4.89 4.67 -9.07
N TYR A 415 -3.67 4.89 -8.59
CA TYR A 415 -3.09 4.18 -7.45
C TYR A 415 -3.60 4.67 -6.10
N PHE A 416 -3.70 5.99 -5.89
CA PHE A 416 -4.02 6.61 -4.60
C PHE A 416 -5.26 6.07 -3.89
N PRO A 417 -6.39 5.77 -4.58
CA PRO A 417 -7.56 5.22 -3.91
C PRO A 417 -7.33 3.94 -3.13
N SER A 418 -6.37 3.09 -3.54
CA SER A 418 -6.03 1.84 -2.85
C SER A 418 -5.62 2.07 -1.39
N TYR A 419 -4.94 3.17 -1.08
CA TYR A 419 -4.58 3.55 0.29
C TYR A 419 -5.79 3.80 1.19
N ALA A 420 -6.81 4.49 0.69
CA ALA A 420 -8.01 4.76 1.45
C ALA A 420 -8.92 3.53 1.56
N LEU A 421 -9.04 2.76 0.47
CA LEU A 421 -9.77 1.50 0.45
C LEU A 421 -9.19 0.50 1.46
N GLY A 422 -7.86 0.42 1.57
CA GLY A 422 -7.20 -0.43 2.55
C GLY A 422 -7.63 -0.15 3.99
N ASN A 423 -7.65 1.12 4.39
CA ASN A 423 -8.16 1.50 5.72
C ASN A 423 -9.62 1.06 5.93
N ALA A 424 -10.47 1.28 4.93
CA ALA A 424 -11.90 0.96 5.03
C ALA A 424 -12.17 -0.55 5.02
N TYR A 425 -11.46 -1.32 4.21
CA TYR A 425 -11.52 -2.79 4.23
C TYR A 425 -11.10 -3.34 5.60
N GLY A 426 -9.99 -2.84 6.15
CA GLY A 426 -9.51 -3.21 7.47
C GLY A 426 -10.55 -2.96 8.57
N ALA A 427 -11.17 -1.78 8.58
CA ALA A 427 -12.18 -1.44 9.57
C ALA A 427 -13.45 -2.32 9.47
N GLN A 428 -13.88 -2.64 8.24
CA GLN A 428 -15.01 -3.56 8.06
C GLN A 428 -14.65 -4.99 8.46
N MET A 429 -13.42 -5.46 8.19
CA MET A 429 -12.91 -6.74 8.68
C MET A 429 -12.90 -6.78 10.22
N LEU A 430 -12.41 -5.71 10.87
CA LEU A 430 -12.42 -5.60 12.33
C LEU A 430 -13.84 -5.71 12.89
N HIS A 431 -14.81 -4.98 12.33
CA HIS A 431 -16.20 -5.06 12.75
C HIS A 431 -16.73 -6.48 12.68
N ASN A 432 -16.45 -7.22 11.60
CA ASN A 432 -16.91 -8.60 11.46
C ASN A 432 -16.18 -9.55 12.42
N MET A 433 -14.88 -9.33 12.64
CA MET A 433 -14.08 -10.08 13.60
C MET A 433 -14.62 -9.94 15.02
N GLU A 434 -15.03 -8.72 15.44
CA GLU A 434 -15.63 -8.43 16.74
C GLU A 434 -17.00 -9.12 16.95
N GLN A 435 -17.67 -9.59 15.88
CA GLN A 435 -18.89 -10.40 16.02
C GLN A 435 -18.56 -11.88 16.34
N GLU A 436 -17.34 -12.33 16.04
CA GLU A 436 -16.92 -13.73 16.23
C GLU A 436 -16.20 -13.94 17.57
N PHE A 437 -15.40 -12.96 18.04
CA PHE A 437 -14.66 -13.03 19.31
C PHE A 437 -14.28 -11.65 19.86
N ASP A 438 -13.85 -11.60 21.12
CA ASP A 438 -13.34 -10.39 21.78
C ASP A 438 -11.92 -10.06 21.27
N VAL A 439 -11.83 -9.24 20.21
CA VAL A 439 -10.58 -8.85 19.58
C VAL A 439 -9.66 -8.14 20.58
N TYR A 440 -10.17 -7.10 21.24
CA TYR A 440 -9.35 -6.27 22.12
C TYR A 440 -9.04 -6.91 23.47
N GLY A 441 -9.80 -7.91 23.89
CA GLY A 441 -9.48 -8.72 25.07
C GLY A 441 -8.17 -9.52 24.89
N GLY A 442 -7.98 -10.17 23.73
CA GLY A 442 -6.71 -10.83 23.39
C GLY A 442 -5.57 -9.82 23.26
N VAL A 443 -5.78 -8.76 22.51
CA VAL A 443 -4.81 -7.69 22.28
C VAL A 443 -4.30 -7.05 23.58
N ALA A 444 -5.18 -6.85 24.58
CA ALA A 444 -4.82 -6.30 25.89
C ALA A 444 -3.86 -7.21 26.68
N HIS A 445 -3.76 -8.48 26.31
CA HIS A 445 -2.79 -9.42 26.89
C HIS A 445 -1.55 -9.63 25.99
N GLY A 446 -1.42 -8.87 24.88
CA GLY A 446 -0.33 -8.99 23.92
C GLY A 446 -0.46 -10.23 23.00
N ASP A 447 -1.64 -10.85 22.96
CA ASP A 447 -1.92 -12.00 22.10
C ASP A 447 -2.67 -11.57 20.82
N LEU A 448 -1.99 -11.61 19.68
CA LEU A 448 -2.54 -11.33 18.37
C LEU A 448 -2.90 -12.61 17.58
N SER A 449 -2.75 -13.79 18.17
CA SER A 449 -2.89 -15.06 17.46
C SER A 449 -4.29 -15.28 16.87
N ALA A 450 -5.34 -14.92 17.61
CA ALA A 450 -6.72 -15.02 17.14
C ALA A 450 -6.99 -14.08 15.96
N VAL A 451 -6.47 -12.83 16.02
CA VAL A 451 -6.57 -11.84 14.96
C VAL A 451 -5.85 -12.34 13.69
N THR A 452 -4.59 -12.74 13.83
CA THR A 452 -3.77 -13.25 12.71
C THR A 452 -4.37 -14.53 12.13
N GLY A 453 -4.90 -15.42 12.98
CA GLY A 453 -5.59 -16.65 12.57
C GLY A 453 -6.82 -16.37 11.71
N TRP A 454 -7.66 -15.43 12.14
CA TRP A 454 -8.85 -15.01 11.39
C TRP A 454 -8.49 -14.38 10.03
N LEU A 455 -7.53 -13.44 10.01
CA LEU A 455 -7.06 -12.81 8.77
C LEU A 455 -6.44 -13.83 7.81
N ARG A 456 -5.68 -14.79 8.34
CA ARG A 456 -5.12 -15.89 7.55
C ARG A 456 -6.21 -16.75 6.92
N GLU A 457 -7.25 -17.12 7.69
CA GLU A 457 -8.38 -17.92 7.21
C GLU A 457 -9.24 -17.18 6.18
N LYS A 458 -9.56 -15.91 6.45
CA LYS A 458 -10.52 -15.17 5.62
C LYS A 458 -9.90 -14.41 4.45
N VAL A 459 -8.59 -14.07 4.53
CA VAL A 459 -7.92 -13.20 3.56
C VAL A 459 -6.63 -13.82 3.03
N HIS A 460 -5.63 -14.09 3.92
CA HIS A 460 -4.25 -14.33 3.48
C HIS A 460 -4.11 -15.56 2.60
N GLN A 461 -4.76 -16.67 2.97
CA GLN A 461 -4.57 -17.95 2.32
C GLN A 461 -4.88 -17.98 0.83
N TYR A 462 -5.63 -17.00 0.32
CA TYR A 462 -6.15 -17.06 -1.04
C TYR A 462 -5.18 -16.53 -2.10
N GLY A 463 -4.24 -15.63 -1.75
CA GLY A 463 -3.41 -14.97 -2.76
C GLY A 463 -4.29 -14.43 -3.91
N HIS A 464 -3.88 -14.68 -5.15
CA HIS A 464 -4.66 -14.35 -6.35
C HIS A 464 -5.69 -15.42 -6.78
N LEU A 465 -5.96 -16.42 -5.93
CA LEU A 465 -6.95 -17.46 -6.24
C LEU A 465 -8.36 -16.89 -6.41
N LEU A 466 -8.69 -15.84 -5.67
CA LEU A 466 -9.95 -15.11 -5.74
C LEU A 466 -9.73 -13.69 -6.28
N GLU A 467 -10.79 -13.06 -6.78
CA GLU A 467 -10.75 -11.63 -7.11
C GLU A 467 -10.79 -10.77 -5.83
N PRO A 468 -10.25 -9.52 -5.82
CA PRO A 468 -10.23 -8.65 -4.65
C PRO A 468 -11.61 -8.50 -4.00
N ALA A 469 -12.63 -8.22 -4.80
CA ALA A 469 -14.01 -8.06 -4.32
C ALA A 469 -14.58 -9.37 -3.72
N GLU A 470 -14.10 -10.54 -4.15
CA GLU A 470 -14.50 -11.83 -3.57
C GLU A 470 -13.84 -12.05 -2.24
N VAL A 471 -12.54 -11.72 -2.10
CA VAL A 471 -11.82 -11.79 -0.82
C VAL A 471 -12.50 -10.91 0.22
N VAL A 472 -12.75 -9.64 -0.10
CA VAL A 472 -13.44 -8.70 0.80
C VAL A 472 -14.83 -9.21 1.16
N ARG A 473 -15.62 -9.64 0.17
CA ARG A 473 -16.99 -10.15 0.39
C ARG A 473 -17.02 -11.39 1.27
N ASN A 474 -16.09 -12.31 1.08
CA ASN A 474 -16.00 -13.55 1.87
C ASN A 474 -15.54 -13.27 3.30
N ALA A 475 -14.66 -12.28 3.50
CA ALA A 475 -14.17 -11.89 4.80
C ALA A 475 -15.21 -11.08 5.59
N CYS A 476 -15.90 -10.12 4.96
CA CYS A 476 -16.68 -9.14 5.69
C CYS A 476 -17.97 -8.66 4.98
N GLY A 477 -18.44 -9.37 3.95
CA GLY A 477 -19.67 -9.03 3.24
C GLY A 477 -19.48 -7.92 2.20
N THR A 478 -20.59 -7.31 1.77
CA THR A 478 -20.55 -6.21 0.81
C THR A 478 -19.86 -4.99 1.42
N PHE A 479 -18.93 -4.39 0.67
CA PHE A 479 -18.19 -3.21 1.13
C PHE A 479 -19.12 -2.03 1.46
N ASP A 480 -18.92 -1.44 2.66
CA ASP A 480 -19.64 -0.27 3.13
C ASP A 480 -18.69 0.67 3.90
N ALA A 481 -18.57 1.89 3.41
CA ALA A 481 -17.72 2.94 3.98
C ALA A 481 -18.09 3.34 5.42
N HIS A 482 -19.33 3.10 5.84
CA HIS A 482 -19.80 3.49 7.17
C HIS A 482 -19.06 2.77 8.30
N TYR A 483 -18.62 1.52 8.11
CA TYR A 483 -17.83 0.83 9.13
C TYR A 483 -16.54 1.58 9.49
N TYR A 484 -15.86 2.14 8.49
CA TYR A 484 -14.66 2.93 8.73
C TYR A 484 -14.98 4.30 9.33
N LEU A 485 -16.01 4.97 8.83
CA LEU A 485 -16.47 6.24 9.37
C LEU A 485 -16.90 6.11 10.84
N ASP A 486 -17.66 5.06 11.19
CA ASP A 486 -18.13 4.81 12.54
C ASP A 486 -16.97 4.49 13.50
N TYR A 487 -16.00 3.68 13.04
CA TYR A 487 -14.77 3.40 13.80
C TYR A 487 -14.03 4.69 14.14
N LEU A 488 -13.75 5.53 13.15
CA LEU A 488 -13.05 6.79 13.35
C LEU A 488 -13.84 7.75 14.22
N THR A 489 -15.14 7.88 13.96
CA THR A 489 -16.02 8.77 14.74
C THR A 489 -16.05 8.36 16.22
N LYS A 490 -16.23 7.08 16.51
CA LYS A 490 -16.21 6.56 17.88
C LYS A 490 -14.88 6.84 18.57
N LYS A 491 -13.77 6.42 17.95
CA LYS A 491 -12.42 6.57 18.51
C LYS A 491 -12.09 8.03 18.85
N TYR A 492 -12.30 8.93 17.90
CA TYR A 492 -11.89 10.33 18.05
C TYR A 492 -12.88 11.17 18.87
N THR A 493 -14.17 10.82 18.90
CA THR A 493 -15.14 11.39 19.83
C THR A 493 -14.75 11.06 21.29
N GLU A 494 -14.38 9.81 21.57
CA GLU A 494 -13.89 9.41 22.90
C GLU A 494 -12.57 10.10 23.26
N LEU A 495 -11.61 10.15 22.33
CA LEU A 495 -10.29 10.72 22.56
C LEU A 495 -10.32 12.20 22.92
N TYR A 496 -11.21 12.97 22.28
CA TYR A 496 -11.32 14.43 22.43
C TYR A 496 -12.52 14.88 23.29
N ASN A 497 -13.31 13.95 23.83
CA ASN A 497 -14.52 14.24 24.62
C ASN A 497 -15.48 15.18 23.86
N LEU A 498 -15.89 14.77 22.66
CA LEU A 498 -16.84 15.48 21.81
C LEU A 498 -18.28 15.12 22.12
#